data_03e11ff4ccd005ee319ecc15c61399dc
#
_entry.id   03e11ff4ccd005ee319ecc15c61399dc
#
_cell.length_a   1.000
_cell.length_b   1.000
_cell.length_c   1.000
_cell.angle_alpha   90.00
_cell.angle_beta   90.00
_cell.angle_gamma   90.00
#
_symmetry.space_group_name_H-M   'P 1'
#
loop_
_entity.id
_entity.type
_entity.pdbx_description
1 polymer ?
#
loop_
_entity_poly.entity_id
_entity_poly.type
_entity_poly.pdbx_seq_one_letter_code
_entity_poly.pdbx_strand_id
1 'polypeptide(L)'
;EGSPWATLSPDMRRQRMSEFTKIIKNEKTTDYHRVTYKIVPGAIDGYSVTGISVVYSVTLVKNSDKILFSADVNWDTQNYRFRIAFPSELSGKHMCEIPYGMIERKPYEPNIVFESNATNWASTAGDYPAINWAGIDSGSASMALFNNGTPSYQINSDKFGKQNIYLSVLRSPSVGTYLHS
;
A
#
# COMPACT_ATOMS: atom_id res chain seq x y z
N GLU A 1 -10.95 12.19 1.93
CA GLU A 1 -11.58 11.48 0.80
C GLU A 1 -13.09 11.42 0.99
N GLY A 2 -13.86 12.25 0.28
CA GLY A 2 -15.32 12.33 0.44
C GLY A 2 -16.10 11.26 -0.32
N SER A 3 -15.46 10.40 -1.09
CA SER A 3 -16.12 9.36 -1.88
C SER A 3 -15.38 8.03 -1.79
N PRO A 4 -16.08 6.91 -1.60
CA PRO A 4 -15.47 5.59 -1.65
C PRO A 4 -14.80 5.28 -3.00
N TRP A 5 -15.18 5.99 -4.04
CA TRP A 5 -14.69 5.84 -5.41
C TRP A 5 -13.59 6.84 -5.76
N ALA A 6 -13.38 7.88 -4.93
CA ALA A 6 -12.35 8.86 -5.21
C ALA A 6 -10.97 8.22 -5.11
N THR A 7 -10.21 8.35 -6.15
CA THR A 7 -8.77 8.13 -6.11
C THR A 7 -8.13 9.32 -5.40
N LEU A 8 -6.92 9.11 -4.88
CA LEU A 8 -6.13 10.20 -4.32
C LEU A 8 -5.98 11.30 -5.37
N SER A 9 -6.58 12.47 -5.12
CA SER A 9 -6.30 13.64 -5.93
C SER A 9 -4.83 14.04 -5.78
N PRO A 10 -4.27 14.79 -6.74
CA PRO A 10 -2.91 15.35 -6.60
C PRO A 10 -2.70 16.16 -5.32
N ASP A 11 -3.78 16.75 -4.80
CA ASP A 11 -3.78 17.58 -3.60
C ASP A 11 -3.86 16.78 -2.29
N MET A 12 -4.08 15.46 -2.38
CA MET A 12 -4.08 14.61 -1.20
C MET A 12 -2.68 14.45 -0.65
N ARG A 13 -2.51 14.93 0.55
CA ARG A 13 -1.24 14.89 1.26
C ARG A 13 -0.91 13.45 1.66
N ARG A 14 0.35 13.09 1.46
CA ARG A 14 0.90 11.81 1.85
C ARG A 14 1.92 12.05 2.94
N GLN A 15 1.72 11.44 4.08
CA GLN A 15 2.70 11.50 5.16
C GLN A 15 3.31 10.11 5.39
N ARG A 16 4.63 10.09 5.52
CA ARG A 16 5.35 8.88 5.91
C ARG A 16 5.27 8.72 7.42
N MET A 17 5.01 7.50 7.87
CA MET A 17 4.89 7.19 9.28
C MET A 17 6.24 6.93 9.98
N SER A 18 7.36 7.10 9.29
CA SER A 18 8.70 6.82 9.84
C SER A 18 9.02 7.63 11.10
N GLU A 19 8.58 8.89 11.17
CA GLU A 19 8.78 9.76 12.34
C GLU A 19 7.98 9.33 13.57
N PHE A 20 6.89 8.59 13.37
CA PHE A 20 6.03 8.05 14.43
C PHE A 20 6.35 6.60 14.77
N THR A 21 7.43 6.06 14.22
CA THR A 21 7.78 4.65 14.31
C THR A 21 8.83 4.41 15.38
N LYS A 22 8.57 3.47 16.27
CA LYS A 22 9.52 3.01 17.29
C LYS A 22 9.71 1.51 17.19
N ILE A 23 10.94 1.06 17.27
CA ILE A 23 11.24 -0.37 17.44
C ILE A 23 10.87 -0.74 18.88
N ILE A 24 9.98 -1.72 19.03
CA ILE A 24 9.55 -2.24 20.33
C ILE A 24 10.12 -3.62 20.64
N LYS A 25 10.56 -4.36 19.62
CA LYS A 25 11.16 -5.68 19.80
C LYS A 25 12.14 -5.97 18.65
N ASN A 26 13.24 -6.62 18.98
CA ASN A 26 14.23 -7.12 18.04
C ASN A 26 14.67 -8.51 18.50
N GLU A 27 14.29 -9.55 17.76
CA GLU A 27 14.51 -10.96 18.11
C GLU A 27 15.38 -11.62 17.06
N LYS A 28 16.45 -12.24 17.50
CA LYS A 28 17.33 -13.03 16.64
C LYS A 28 17.48 -14.44 17.23
N THR A 29 17.05 -15.42 16.47
CA THR A 29 17.14 -16.85 16.81
C THR A 29 18.01 -17.57 15.80
N THR A 30 18.12 -18.90 15.93
CA THR A 30 18.77 -19.75 14.93
C THR A 30 18.02 -19.81 13.62
N ASP A 31 16.70 -19.58 13.64
CA ASP A 31 15.79 -19.84 12.53
C ASP A 31 15.25 -18.57 11.85
N TYR A 32 15.21 -17.47 12.58
CA TYR A 32 14.72 -16.20 12.05
C TYR A 32 15.32 -14.97 12.75
N HIS A 33 15.21 -13.85 12.08
CA HIS A 33 15.39 -12.51 12.66
C HIS A 33 14.11 -11.71 12.45
N ARG A 34 13.49 -11.23 13.54
CA ARG A 34 12.25 -10.44 13.51
C ARG A 34 12.47 -9.10 14.19
N VAL A 35 12.00 -8.04 13.51
CA VAL A 35 11.93 -6.71 14.11
C VAL A 35 10.46 -6.29 14.14
N THR A 36 10.02 -5.83 15.31
CA THR A 36 8.66 -5.35 15.54
C THR A 36 8.68 -3.87 15.83
N TYR A 37 7.84 -3.14 15.12
CA TYR A 37 7.69 -1.69 15.22
C TYR A 37 6.32 -1.35 15.79
N LYS A 38 6.23 -0.25 16.52
CA LYS A 38 4.96 0.38 16.88
C LYS A 38 4.90 1.75 16.23
N ILE A 39 3.77 2.03 15.59
CA ILE A 39 3.49 3.27 14.90
C ILE A 39 2.26 3.89 15.55
N VAL A 40 2.40 5.13 16.05
CA VAL A 40 1.30 5.88 16.66
C VAL A 40 1.42 7.31 16.13
N PRO A 41 0.67 7.67 15.08
CA PRO A 41 0.69 9.03 14.57
C PRO A 41 0.09 9.99 15.60
N GLY A 42 0.78 11.10 15.84
CA GLY A 42 0.28 12.15 16.74
C GLY A 42 -0.47 13.24 15.98
N ALA A 43 0.02 13.58 14.81
CA ALA A 43 -0.63 14.54 13.91
C ALA A 43 -0.29 14.20 12.45
N ILE A 44 -1.22 14.41 11.56
CA ILE A 44 -1.02 14.32 10.12
C ILE A 44 -1.42 15.67 9.53
N ASP A 45 -0.49 16.34 8.83
CA ASP A 45 -0.71 17.67 8.23
C ASP A 45 -1.21 18.73 9.23
N GLY A 46 -0.72 18.69 10.46
CA GLY A 46 -1.14 19.63 11.53
C GLY A 46 -2.48 19.28 12.19
N TYR A 47 -3.17 18.23 11.72
CA TYR A 47 -4.39 17.75 12.37
C TYR A 47 -4.05 16.63 13.35
N SER A 48 -4.54 16.74 14.57
CA SER A 48 -4.42 15.67 15.56
C SER A 48 -5.11 14.41 15.05
N VAL A 49 -4.39 13.30 15.03
CA VAL A 49 -4.92 11.99 14.64
C VAL A 49 -4.95 11.10 15.87
N THR A 50 -6.15 10.75 16.27
CA THR A 50 -6.40 9.81 17.37
C THR A 50 -7.00 8.53 16.80
N GLY A 51 -6.93 7.46 17.57
CA GLY A 51 -7.57 6.19 17.19
C GLY A 51 -6.80 5.33 16.17
N ILE A 52 -5.56 5.72 15.82
CA ILE A 52 -4.71 4.90 14.97
C ILE A 52 -3.51 4.39 15.76
N SER A 53 -3.33 3.08 15.76
CA SER A 53 -2.07 2.47 16.15
C SER A 53 -1.81 1.20 15.34
N VAL A 54 -0.56 0.99 14.96
CA VAL A 54 -0.14 -0.17 14.18
C VAL A 54 1.04 -0.85 14.88
N VAL A 55 0.93 -2.15 15.08
CA VAL A 55 2.08 -3.00 15.43
C VAL A 55 2.45 -3.80 14.18
N TYR A 56 3.64 -3.57 13.69
CA TYR A 56 4.11 -4.10 12.41
C TYR A 56 5.38 -4.90 12.61
N SER A 57 5.43 -6.11 12.07
CA SER A 57 6.60 -6.99 12.16
C SER A 57 7.13 -7.34 10.79
N VAL A 58 8.46 -7.36 10.69
CA VAL A 58 9.21 -7.89 9.54
C VAL A 58 10.04 -9.06 10.01
N THR A 59 9.90 -10.21 9.36
CA THR A 59 10.61 -11.43 9.72
C THR A 59 11.37 -11.99 8.52
N LEU A 60 12.68 -12.13 8.69
CA LEU A 60 13.56 -12.84 7.77
C LEU A 60 13.74 -14.27 8.30
N VAL A 61 13.35 -15.24 7.50
CA VAL A 61 13.49 -16.65 7.84
C VAL A 61 14.80 -17.17 7.23
N LYS A 62 15.58 -17.90 8.02
CA LYS A 62 16.85 -18.47 7.56
C LYS A 62 16.62 -19.45 6.42
N ASN A 63 17.49 -19.41 5.43
CA ASN A 63 17.42 -20.26 4.23
C ASN A 63 16.10 -20.14 3.44
N SER A 64 15.47 -18.97 3.49
CA SER A 64 14.26 -18.64 2.74
C SER A 64 14.49 -17.36 1.95
N ASP A 65 13.95 -17.32 0.75
CA ASP A 65 13.84 -16.15 -0.12
C ASP A 65 12.63 -15.26 0.23
N LYS A 66 11.87 -15.65 1.27
CA LYS A 66 10.65 -14.98 1.69
C LYS A 66 10.90 -14.06 2.87
N ILE A 67 10.36 -12.85 2.79
CA ILE A 67 10.25 -11.93 3.91
C ILE A 67 8.79 -11.93 4.35
N LEU A 68 8.54 -12.21 5.63
CA LEU A 68 7.18 -12.25 6.17
C LEU A 68 6.87 -10.92 6.84
N PHE A 69 5.67 -10.43 6.58
CA PHE A 69 5.15 -9.21 7.15
C PHE A 69 3.86 -9.50 7.92
N SER A 70 3.69 -8.87 9.08
CA SER A 70 2.40 -8.87 9.77
C SER A 70 2.11 -7.47 10.32
N ALA A 71 0.84 -7.10 10.36
CA ALA A 71 0.40 -5.83 10.91
C ALA A 71 -0.90 -6.04 11.70
N ASP A 72 -0.87 -5.65 12.98
CA ASP A 72 -2.05 -5.49 13.81
C ASP A 72 -2.42 -4.01 13.81
N VAL A 73 -3.61 -3.71 13.32
CA VAL A 73 -4.06 -2.34 13.08
C VAL A 73 -5.26 -2.05 13.97
N ASN A 74 -5.08 -1.11 14.91
CA ASN A 74 -6.20 -0.46 15.59
C ASN A 74 -6.56 0.81 14.83
N TRP A 75 -7.82 0.91 14.39
CA TRP A 75 -8.26 1.96 13.48
C TRP A 75 -9.64 2.45 13.86
N ASP A 76 -9.69 3.62 14.48
CA ASP A 76 -10.92 4.31 14.85
C ASP A 76 -10.86 5.75 14.32
N THR A 77 -10.92 5.88 12.98
CA THR A 77 -10.86 7.17 12.30
C THR A 77 -11.49 7.09 10.91
N GLN A 78 -11.78 8.25 10.32
CA GLN A 78 -12.39 8.39 9.00
C GLN A 78 -11.50 9.23 8.06
N ASN A 79 -11.73 9.07 6.76
CA ASN A 79 -11.09 9.84 5.68
C ASN A 79 -9.58 9.61 5.53
N TYR A 80 -9.08 8.48 6.01
CA TYR A 80 -7.69 8.07 5.82
C TYR A 80 -7.59 6.77 5.04
N ARG A 81 -6.43 6.61 4.42
CA ARG A 81 -6.01 5.35 3.81
C ARG A 81 -4.66 4.94 4.40
N PHE A 82 -4.59 3.70 4.85
CA PHE A 82 -3.35 3.10 5.31
C PHE A 82 -2.75 2.22 4.23
N ARG A 83 -1.50 2.47 3.90
CA ARG A 83 -0.72 1.71 2.92
C ARG A 83 0.60 1.28 3.51
N ILE A 84 1.05 0.11 3.10
CA ILE A 84 2.41 -0.36 3.32
C ILE A 84 3.17 -0.23 1.99
N ALA A 85 4.32 0.43 2.04
CA ALA A 85 5.21 0.59 0.88
C ALA A 85 6.30 -0.47 0.93
N PHE A 86 6.50 -1.14 -0.18
CA PHE A 86 7.57 -2.11 -0.41
C PHE A 86 8.48 -1.55 -1.50
N PRO A 87 9.53 -0.82 -1.12
CA PRO A 87 10.47 -0.27 -2.08
C PRO A 87 11.30 -1.37 -2.73
N SER A 88 11.60 -1.21 -4.02
CA SER A 88 12.50 -2.09 -4.73
C SER A 88 13.50 -1.32 -5.58
N GLU A 89 14.57 -2.00 -5.98
CA GLU A 89 15.55 -1.50 -6.94
C GLU A 89 15.21 -1.96 -8.37
N LEU A 90 14.09 -2.64 -8.56
CA LEU A 90 13.66 -3.17 -9.85
C LEU A 90 12.94 -2.11 -10.68
N SER A 91 13.07 -2.25 -11.98
CA SER A 91 12.28 -1.55 -12.99
C SER A 91 11.87 -2.55 -14.05
N GLY A 92 10.57 -2.68 -14.32
CA GLY A 92 10.09 -3.69 -15.26
C GLY A 92 8.57 -3.69 -15.40
N LYS A 93 8.03 -4.84 -15.74
CA LYS A 93 6.61 -5.05 -15.94
C LYS A 93 5.90 -5.21 -14.60
N HIS A 94 4.75 -4.58 -14.48
CA HIS A 94 3.87 -4.74 -13.31
C HIS A 94 2.90 -5.88 -13.58
N MET A 95 3.05 -6.95 -12.84
CA MET A 95 2.22 -8.14 -12.99
C MET A 95 1.25 -8.26 -11.82
N CYS A 96 -0.01 -8.53 -12.13
CA CYS A 96 -1.05 -8.75 -11.12
C CYS A 96 -1.77 -10.07 -11.40
N GLU A 97 -2.05 -10.83 -10.36
CA GLU A 97 -2.87 -12.02 -10.46
C GLU A 97 -4.34 -11.64 -10.70
N ILE A 98 -4.94 -12.32 -11.64
CA ILE A 98 -6.38 -12.27 -11.94
C ILE A 98 -6.95 -13.68 -11.91
N PRO A 99 -8.29 -13.87 -11.88
CA PRO A 99 -8.86 -15.21 -12.04
C PRO A 99 -8.33 -15.89 -13.28
N TYR A 100 -7.79 -17.10 -13.09
CA TYR A 100 -7.25 -17.98 -14.14
C TYR A 100 -5.96 -17.49 -14.84
N GLY A 101 -5.25 -16.49 -14.28
CA GLY A 101 -4.01 -16.07 -14.89
C GLY A 101 -3.38 -14.82 -14.24
N MET A 102 -2.60 -14.13 -15.03
CA MET A 102 -1.97 -12.87 -14.64
C MET A 102 -2.05 -11.86 -15.79
N ILE A 103 -2.02 -10.58 -15.43
CA ILE A 103 -2.09 -9.47 -16.38
C ILE A 103 -1.01 -8.44 -16.08
N GLU A 104 -0.45 -7.86 -17.12
CA GLU A 104 0.40 -6.68 -17.00
C GLU A 104 -0.47 -5.43 -16.81
N ARG A 105 -0.16 -4.63 -15.78
CA ARG A 105 -0.81 -3.35 -15.51
C ARG A 105 0.13 -2.20 -15.81
N LYS A 106 -0.44 -1.08 -16.27
CA LYS A 106 0.33 0.16 -16.43
C LYS A 106 0.69 0.74 -15.07
N PRO A 107 1.88 1.37 -14.93
CA PRO A 107 2.21 2.15 -13.75
C PRO A 107 1.18 3.25 -13.48
N TYR A 108 1.07 3.64 -12.22
CA TYR A 108 0.31 4.84 -11.87
C TYR A 108 1.05 6.08 -12.40
N GLU A 109 0.34 6.89 -13.14
CA GLU A 109 0.80 8.18 -13.65
C GLU A 109 0.10 9.30 -12.87
N PRO A 110 0.80 10.01 -11.97
CA PRO A 110 0.18 11.00 -11.08
C PRO A 110 -0.35 12.25 -11.81
N ASN A 111 0.05 12.46 -13.06
CA ASN A 111 -0.28 13.66 -13.85
C ASN A 111 -1.50 13.49 -14.75
N ILE A 112 -2.22 12.38 -14.66
CA ILE A 112 -3.46 12.23 -15.42
C ILE A 112 -4.50 13.15 -14.78
N VAL A 113 -4.88 14.18 -15.54
CA VAL A 113 -5.98 15.08 -15.17
C VAL A 113 -7.27 14.26 -15.08
N PHE A 114 -7.94 14.38 -13.96
CA PHE A 114 -9.29 13.83 -13.80
C PHE A 114 -10.23 14.59 -14.75
N GLU A 115 -10.44 14.07 -15.92
CA GLU A 115 -11.59 14.50 -16.71
C GLU A 115 -12.86 14.01 -16.01
N SER A 116 -13.79 14.92 -15.78
CA SER A 116 -15.02 14.72 -15.01
C SER A 116 -16.03 13.73 -15.66
N ASN A 117 -15.62 13.04 -16.70
CA ASN A 117 -16.45 12.06 -17.40
C ASN A 117 -16.41 10.71 -16.69
N ALA A 118 -17.59 10.24 -16.28
CA ALA A 118 -17.80 9.00 -15.54
C ALA A 118 -17.18 7.74 -16.18
N THR A 119 -16.76 7.80 -17.42
CA THR A 119 -16.13 6.70 -18.15
C THR A 119 -14.62 6.58 -17.90
N ASN A 120 -13.97 7.60 -17.37
CA ASN A 120 -12.51 7.64 -17.20
C ASN A 120 -12.02 7.27 -15.78
N TRP A 121 -12.91 7.10 -14.83
CA TRP A 121 -12.55 6.82 -13.45
C TRP A 121 -11.82 5.48 -13.25
N ALA A 122 -12.00 4.53 -14.14
CA ALA A 122 -11.31 3.24 -14.10
C ALA A 122 -9.85 3.31 -14.60
N SER A 123 -9.50 4.30 -15.41
CA SER A 123 -8.16 4.41 -16.02
C SER A 123 -7.15 5.21 -15.18
N THR A 124 -7.64 6.04 -14.25
CA THR A 124 -6.83 6.99 -13.49
C THR A 124 -6.49 6.53 -12.07
N ALA A 125 -7.08 5.42 -11.63
CA ALA A 125 -7.00 5.00 -10.25
C ALA A 125 -5.59 4.58 -9.81
N GLY A 126 -4.82 3.93 -10.67
CA GLY A 126 -3.52 3.38 -10.34
C GLY A 126 -3.54 2.31 -9.23
N ASP A 127 -4.64 2.21 -8.49
CA ASP A 127 -4.90 1.12 -7.56
C ASP A 127 -5.62 0.01 -8.32
N TYR A 128 -4.94 -1.10 -8.52
CA TYR A 128 -5.49 -2.25 -9.23
C TYR A 128 -5.78 -3.39 -8.26
N PRO A 129 -6.88 -4.12 -8.47
CA PRO A 129 -7.11 -5.35 -7.76
C PRO A 129 -6.15 -6.44 -8.28
N ALA A 130 -5.63 -7.23 -7.35
CA ALA A 130 -4.99 -8.51 -7.62
C ALA A 130 -5.46 -9.51 -6.57
N ILE A 131 -5.67 -10.78 -6.93
CA ILE A 131 -6.28 -11.74 -6.02
C ILE A 131 -5.36 -12.00 -4.84
N ASN A 132 -4.20 -12.62 -5.09
CA ASN A 132 -3.28 -13.00 -4.03
C ASN A 132 -1.93 -12.28 -4.12
N TRP A 133 -1.53 -11.85 -5.32
CA TRP A 133 -0.21 -11.22 -5.48
C TRP A 133 -0.16 -10.17 -6.58
N ALA A 134 0.77 -9.24 -6.40
CA ALA A 134 1.25 -8.33 -7.43
C ALA A 134 2.77 -8.25 -7.38
N GLY A 135 3.41 -7.99 -8.50
CA GLY A 135 4.87 -8.03 -8.59
C GLY A 135 5.45 -7.16 -9.68
N ILE A 136 6.77 -7.08 -9.66
CA ILE A 136 7.61 -6.41 -10.65
C ILE A 136 8.53 -7.44 -11.25
N ASP A 137 8.55 -7.52 -12.58
CA ASP A 137 9.44 -8.38 -13.35
C ASP A 137 10.34 -7.53 -14.25
N SER A 138 11.62 -7.50 -13.94
CA SER A 138 12.63 -6.79 -14.75
C SER A 138 13.25 -7.67 -15.86
N GLY A 139 12.84 -8.93 -15.96
CA GLY A 139 13.43 -9.91 -16.86
C GLY A 139 14.68 -10.60 -16.31
N SER A 140 15.47 -9.93 -15.49
CA SER A 140 16.66 -10.49 -14.82
C SER A 140 16.41 -10.86 -13.36
N ALA A 141 15.47 -10.18 -12.73
CA ALA A 141 15.03 -10.42 -11.35
C ALA A 141 13.57 -10.02 -11.21
N SER A 142 12.90 -10.67 -10.29
CA SER A 142 11.48 -10.41 -10.01
C SER A 142 11.24 -10.31 -8.51
N MET A 143 10.25 -9.51 -8.13
CA MET A 143 9.75 -9.41 -6.77
C MET A 143 8.23 -9.53 -6.79
N ALA A 144 7.67 -10.36 -5.94
CA ALA A 144 6.24 -10.46 -5.77
C ALA A 144 5.84 -10.24 -4.31
N LEU A 145 4.77 -9.49 -4.12
CA LEU A 145 4.12 -9.29 -2.84
C LEU A 145 2.84 -10.11 -2.80
N PHE A 146 2.81 -11.07 -1.90
CA PHE A 146 1.61 -11.88 -1.62
C PHE A 146 0.83 -11.25 -0.47
N ASN A 147 -0.46 -11.12 -0.65
CA ASN A 147 -1.36 -10.64 0.38
C ASN A 147 -2.12 -11.79 1.07
N ASN A 148 -2.84 -11.43 2.12
CA ASN A 148 -3.77 -12.33 2.81
C ASN A 148 -5.15 -11.63 2.91
N GLY A 149 -5.82 -11.49 1.77
CA GLY A 149 -7.17 -10.91 1.69
C GLY A 149 -7.24 -9.39 1.48
N THR A 150 -6.12 -8.72 1.14
CA THR A 150 -6.10 -7.28 0.84
C THR A 150 -5.73 -7.03 -0.64
N PRO A 151 -6.69 -7.07 -1.56
CA PRO A 151 -6.42 -7.19 -3.00
C PRO A 151 -6.08 -5.87 -3.72
N SER A 152 -5.84 -4.76 -3.04
CA SER A 152 -5.62 -3.46 -3.68
C SER A 152 -4.15 -3.06 -3.70
N TYR A 153 -3.57 -2.96 -4.88
CA TYR A 153 -2.17 -2.62 -5.13
C TYR A 153 -2.02 -1.40 -6.01
N GLN A 154 -0.96 -0.63 -5.74
CA GLN A 154 -0.49 0.41 -6.63
C GLN A 154 1.02 0.22 -6.82
N ILE A 155 1.50 0.30 -8.05
CA ILE A 155 2.93 0.26 -8.35
C ILE A 155 3.31 1.59 -9.00
N ASN A 156 4.25 2.29 -8.38
CA ASN A 156 4.74 3.61 -8.82
C ASN A 156 6.23 3.54 -9.12
N SER A 157 6.65 4.26 -10.14
CA SER A 157 8.06 4.55 -10.35
C SER A 157 8.48 5.78 -9.54
N ASP A 158 9.66 5.74 -8.96
CA ASP A 158 10.31 6.92 -8.40
C ASP A 158 10.96 7.76 -9.49
N LYS A 159 11.60 8.88 -9.11
CA LYS A 159 12.30 9.77 -10.04
C LYS A 159 13.51 9.14 -10.75
N PHE A 160 13.95 7.98 -10.31
CA PHE A 160 15.06 7.20 -10.93
C PHE A 160 14.54 6.00 -11.72
N GLY A 161 13.24 5.85 -11.88
CA GLY A 161 12.61 4.73 -12.56
C GLY A 161 12.51 3.44 -11.73
N LYS A 162 12.95 3.47 -10.46
CA LYS A 162 12.79 2.33 -9.55
C LYS A 162 11.35 2.25 -9.08
N GLN A 163 10.85 1.04 -8.98
CA GLN A 163 9.44 0.81 -8.73
C GLN A 163 9.19 0.36 -7.30
N ASN A 164 8.10 0.86 -6.73
CA ASN A 164 7.65 0.54 -5.39
C ASN A 164 6.25 -0.06 -5.45
N ILE A 165 6.03 -1.16 -4.74
CA ILE A 165 4.70 -1.73 -4.57
C ILE A 165 4.08 -1.13 -3.31
N TYR A 166 2.86 -0.62 -3.43
CA TYR A 166 2.05 -0.15 -2.31
C TYR A 166 0.84 -1.08 -2.14
N LEU A 167 0.73 -1.67 -0.98
CA LEU A 167 -0.45 -2.44 -0.59
C LEU A 167 -1.40 -1.55 0.20
N SER A 168 -2.62 -1.36 -0.28
CA SER A 168 -3.67 -0.67 0.47
C SER A 168 -4.27 -1.63 1.48
N VAL A 169 -3.91 -1.46 2.74
CA VAL A 169 -4.34 -2.35 3.84
C VAL A 169 -5.73 -2.00 4.31
N LEU A 170 -6.00 -0.70 4.45
CA LEU A 170 -7.27 -0.20 4.98
C LEU A 170 -7.61 1.16 4.39
N ARG A 171 -8.90 1.40 4.21
CA ARG A 171 -9.47 2.66 3.77
C ARG A 171 -10.75 2.93 4.53
N SER A 172 -10.90 4.13 5.09
CA SER A 172 -12.08 4.56 5.84
C SER A 172 -12.65 5.87 5.29
N PRO A 173 -13.26 5.87 4.08
CA PRO A 173 -13.91 7.07 3.55
C PRO A 173 -15.16 7.39 4.37
N SER A 174 -15.46 8.68 4.57
CA SER A 174 -16.79 9.09 5.01
C SER A 174 -17.80 8.78 3.91
N VAL A 175 -18.95 8.28 4.29
CA VAL A 175 -20.02 7.93 3.36
C VAL A 175 -20.71 9.21 2.89
N GLY A 176 -20.86 9.39 1.58
CA GLY A 176 -21.61 10.50 1.01
C GLY A 176 -23.10 10.39 1.29
N THR A 177 -23.79 11.51 1.26
CA THR A 177 -25.22 11.65 1.61
C THR A 177 -26.17 10.77 0.79
N TYR A 178 -25.78 10.30 -0.37
CA TYR A 178 -26.61 9.44 -1.23
C TYR A 178 -26.75 7.98 -0.78
N LEU A 179 -26.07 7.59 0.29
CA LEU A 179 -26.28 6.28 0.91
C LEU A 179 -27.24 6.35 2.12
N HIS A 180 -27.80 7.52 2.38
CA HIS A 180 -28.77 7.75 3.47
C HIS A 180 -30.19 7.99 2.94
N SER A 181 -30.45 7.76 1.66
CA SER A 181 -31.80 7.85 1.08
C SER A 181 -32.45 6.49 0.95
#